data_e87d2b9a04d3db80bbe91205c95e5343
#
_entry.id   e87d2b9a04d3db80bbe91205c95e5343
#
_cell.length_a   1.000
_cell.length_b   1.000
_cell.length_c   1.000
_cell.angle_alpha   90.00
_cell.angle_beta   90.00
_cell.angle_gamma   90.00
#
_symmetry.space_group_name_H-M   'P 1'
#
loop_
_entity.id
_entity.type
_entity.pdbx_description
1 polymer ?
#
loop_
_entity_poly.entity_id
_entity_poly.type
_entity_poly.pdbx_seq_one_letter_code
_entity_poly.pdbx_strand_id
1 'polypeptide(L)'
;RRPVKNIELRNTFLELLAEYHVIVFCAHLHQYSKLIRNTPKGPIVQFMFNSVIRDFGIPPQPKVTTSFPSIKDMNQTWQNHTLEKRVQILKEEAKFIRSYYKEESYGYGIVSLKDGILTVGYYRGLTEEPSDYTIINQLY
;
A
#
# COMPACT_ATOMS: atom_id res chain seq x y z
N ARG A 1 10.81 -11.04 -2.63
CA ARG A 1 11.58 -10.18 -1.71
C ARG A 1 12.47 -11.04 -0.84
N ARG A 2 13.72 -10.67 -0.65
CA ARG A 2 14.59 -11.32 0.32
C ARG A 2 14.01 -11.14 1.73
N PRO A 3 14.06 -12.13 2.61
CA PRO A 3 13.65 -11.95 3.99
C PRO A 3 14.46 -10.79 4.59
N VAL A 4 13.79 -9.94 5.36
CA VAL A 4 14.47 -8.87 6.08
C VAL A 4 15.43 -9.54 7.05
N LYS A 5 16.73 -9.42 6.78
CA LYS A 5 17.76 -10.05 7.60
C LYS A 5 17.85 -9.44 9.01
N ASN A 6 17.36 -8.21 9.15
CA ASN A 6 17.37 -7.49 10.42
C ASN A 6 15.99 -6.87 10.68
N ILE A 7 15.18 -7.58 11.46
CA ILE A 7 13.84 -7.14 11.86
C ILE A 7 13.92 -5.88 12.74
N GLU A 8 14.93 -5.77 13.60
CA GLU A 8 15.12 -4.62 14.48
C GLU A 8 15.40 -3.35 13.67
N LEU A 9 16.31 -3.43 12.70
CA LEU A 9 16.62 -2.30 11.83
C LEU A 9 15.38 -1.87 11.01
N ARG A 10 14.60 -2.84 10.52
CA ARG A 10 13.34 -2.55 9.84
C ARG A 10 12.36 -1.82 10.76
N ASN A 11 12.18 -2.30 11.97
CA ASN A 11 11.24 -1.70 12.92
C ASN A 11 11.70 -0.30 13.32
N THR A 12 12.98 -0.11 13.63
CA THR A 12 13.56 1.21 13.91
C THR A 12 13.34 2.18 12.75
N PHE A 13 13.54 1.73 11.51
CA PHE A 13 13.29 2.56 10.33
C PHE A 13 11.80 2.93 10.18
N LEU A 14 10.89 1.98 10.42
CA LEU A 14 9.45 2.25 10.38
C LEU A 14 9.03 3.23 11.48
N GLU A 15 9.57 3.09 12.68
CA GLU A 15 9.32 4.01 13.79
C GLU A 15 9.80 5.42 13.49
N LEU A 16 10.98 5.54 12.86
CA LEU A 16 11.53 6.83 12.42
C LEU A 16 10.60 7.50 11.38
N LEU A 17 10.11 6.75 10.40
CA LEU A 17 9.16 7.27 9.42
C LEU A 17 7.87 7.76 10.09
N ALA A 18 7.37 7.03 11.09
CA ALA A 18 6.17 7.40 11.83
C ALA A 18 6.40 8.66 12.70
N GLU A 19 7.51 8.75 13.40
CA GLU A 19 7.87 9.88 14.25
C GLU A 19 7.93 11.21 13.47
N TYR A 20 8.40 11.15 12.23
CA TYR A 20 8.46 12.33 11.35
C TYR A 20 7.25 12.46 10.41
N HIS A 21 6.18 11.70 10.61
CA HIS A 21 4.97 11.71 9.78
C HIS A 21 5.26 11.58 8.28
N VAL A 22 6.22 10.71 7.93
CA VAL A 22 6.64 10.51 6.55
C VAL A 22 5.60 9.73 5.78
N ILE A 23 5.17 10.27 4.63
CA ILE A 23 4.31 9.58 3.68
C ILE A 23 5.20 8.89 2.66
N VAL A 24 4.97 7.59 2.47
CA VAL A 24 5.77 6.78 1.56
C VAL A 24 5.02 6.63 0.24
N PHE A 25 5.64 7.09 -0.84
CA PHE A 25 5.18 6.83 -2.21
C PHE A 25 6.08 5.79 -2.87
N CYS A 26 5.48 4.78 -3.44
CA CYS A 26 6.21 3.73 -4.16
C CYS A 26 5.45 3.27 -5.40
N ALA A 27 6.11 2.46 -6.23
CA ALA A 27 5.56 1.87 -7.44
C ALA A 27 6.09 0.44 -7.62
N HIS A 28 5.97 -0.14 -8.80
CA HIS A 28 6.55 -1.41 -9.27
C HIS A 28 5.56 -2.58 -9.41
N LEU A 29 4.54 -2.71 -8.56
CA LEU A 29 3.66 -3.88 -8.60
C LEU A 29 2.47 -3.72 -9.55
N HIS A 30 2.44 -2.67 -10.38
CA HIS A 30 1.39 -2.41 -11.37
C HIS A 30 -0.03 -2.48 -10.81
N GLN A 31 -0.20 -1.97 -9.60
CA GLN A 31 -1.49 -1.86 -8.91
C GLN A 31 -1.49 -0.63 -8.02
N TYR A 32 -2.67 -0.07 -7.77
CA TYR A 32 -2.83 0.95 -6.75
C TYR A 32 -3.02 0.30 -5.39
N SER A 33 -2.38 0.83 -4.36
CA SER A 33 -2.75 0.50 -2.99
C SER A 33 -2.44 1.63 -2.02
N LYS A 34 -3.27 1.71 -0.99
CA LYS A 34 -3.11 2.56 0.18
C LYS A 34 -3.04 1.66 1.41
N LEU A 35 -2.06 1.90 2.27
CA LEU A 35 -1.85 1.13 3.48
C LEU A 35 -1.52 2.08 4.62
N ILE A 36 -2.21 1.90 5.75
CA ILE A 36 -1.89 2.57 7.01
C ILE A 36 -1.42 1.50 7.99
N ARG A 37 -0.18 1.63 8.44
CA ARG A 37 0.45 0.73 9.40
C ARG A 37 0.69 1.44 10.72
N ASN A 38 0.28 0.86 11.82
CA ASN A 38 0.61 1.35 13.16
C ASN A 38 2.03 0.95 13.55
N THR A 39 2.70 1.85 14.25
CA THR A 39 3.96 1.61 14.97
C THR A 39 3.84 2.18 16.38
N PRO A 40 4.77 1.87 17.31
CA PRO A 40 4.80 2.51 18.64
C PRO A 40 4.92 4.04 18.59
N LYS A 41 5.45 4.60 17.51
CA LYS A 41 5.64 6.04 17.30
C LYS A 41 4.52 6.73 16.51
N GLY A 42 3.51 5.99 16.08
CA GLY A 42 2.40 6.51 15.29
C GLY A 42 2.16 5.72 14.01
N PRO A 43 1.22 6.17 13.18
CA PRO A 43 0.93 5.53 11.90
C PRO A 43 1.94 5.90 10.82
N ILE A 44 2.15 4.97 9.89
CA ILE A 44 2.82 5.21 8.60
C ILE A 44 1.78 5.08 7.51
N VAL A 45 1.78 6.03 6.59
CA VAL A 45 0.92 6.02 5.41
C VAL A 45 1.77 5.71 4.18
N GLN A 46 1.36 4.69 3.44
CA GLN A 46 2.01 4.30 2.20
C GLN A 46 1.01 4.26 1.06
N PHE A 47 1.38 4.90 -0.04
CA PHE A 47 0.70 4.79 -1.33
C PHE A 47 1.61 4.07 -2.33
N MET A 48 1.04 3.14 -3.06
CA MET A 48 1.69 2.54 -4.20
C MET A 48 0.86 2.86 -5.45
N PHE A 49 1.50 3.48 -6.43
CA PHE A 49 0.84 3.88 -7.66
C PHE A 49 1.12 2.90 -8.78
N ASN A 50 0.13 2.76 -9.64
CA ASN A 50 0.21 2.01 -10.86
C ASN A 50 0.94 2.80 -11.96
N SER A 51 1.31 2.11 -13.03
CA SER A 51 1.74 2.74 -14.26
C SER A 51 0.52 3.17 -15.08
N VAL A 52 0.59 4.36 -15.66
CA VAL A 52 -0.41 4.87 -16.62
C VAL A 52 -0.46 4.01 -17.86
N ILE A 53 0.66 3.39 -18.19
CA ILE A 53 0.81 2.57 -19.39
C ILE A 53 0.37 1.15 -19.07
N ARG A 54 -0.79 0.79 -19.59
CA ARG A 54 -1.25 -0.48 -20.06
C ARG A 54 -0.37 -1.70 -19.71
N ASP A 55 -0.88 -2.75 -19.46
CA ASP A 55 -1.97 -3.65 -19.73
C ASP A 55 -1.56 -5.12 -19.57
N PHE A 56 -0.53 -5.41 -18.81
CA PHE A 56 -0.17 -6.80 -18.58
C PHE A 56 -1.11 -7.43 -17.57
N GLY A 57 -2.24 -7.96 -18.07
CA GLY A 57 -3.18 -8.74 -17.27
C GLY A 57 -4.02 -7.93 -16.29
N ILE A 58 -4.26 -6.66 -16.58
CA ILE A 58 -5.24 -5.88 -15.84
C ILE A 58 -6.64 -6.41 -16.17
N PRO A 59 -7.43 -6.81 -15.17
CA PRO A 59 -8.75 -7.32 -15.42
C PRO A 59 -9.62 -6.24 -16.06
N PRO A 60 -10.52 -6.60 -17.00
CA PRO A 60 -11.43 -5.66 -17.65
C PRO A 60 -12.36 -4.98 -16.65
N GLN A 61 -12.59 -5.60 -15.50
CA GLN A 61 -13.30 -5.00 -14.36
C GLN A 61 -12.30 -4.79 -13.23
N PRO A 62 -12.26 -3.60 -12.60
CA PRO A 62 -11.40 -3.31 -11.49
C PRO A 62 -11.71 -4.23 -10.31
N LYS A 63 -10.66 -4.79 -9.74
CA LYS A 63 -10.78 -5.61 -8.53
C LYS A 63 -10.31 -4.83 -7.32
N VAL A 64 -11.24 -4.52 -6.44
CA VAL A 64 -10.97 -3.84 -5.18
C VAL A 64 -10.87 -4.85 -4.03
N THR A 65 -9.90 -4.66 -3.15
CA THR A 65 -9.70 -5.45 -1.94
C THR A 65 -9.38 -4.51 -0.78
N THR A 66 -10.10 -4.66 0.33
CA THR A 66 -9.93 -3.83 1.53
C THR A 66 -9.41 -4.62 2.74
N SER A 67 -9.27 -5.94 2.61
CA SER A 67 -8.71 -6.81 3.65
C SER A 67 -7.25 -7.12 3.39
N PHE A 68 -6.41 -7.04 4.43
CA PHE A 68 -5.02 -7.45 4.41
C PHE A 68 -4.79 -8.62 5.38
N PRO A 69 -4.08 -9.68 4.98
CA PRO A 69 -3.65 -9.96 3.60
C PRO A 69 -4.83 -10.40 2.74
N SER A 70 -4.76 -10.14 1.44
CA SER A 70 -5.75 -10.68 0.51
C SER A 70 -5.56 -12.20 0.32
N ILE A 71 -6.61 -12.90 -0.10
CA ILE A 71 -6.52 -14.33 -0.42
C ILE A 71 -5.44 -14.58 -1.49
N LYS A 72 -5.31 -13.67 -2.47
CA LYS A 72 -4.27 -13.76 -3.50
C LYS A 72 -2.86 -13.64 -2.91
N ASP A 73 -2.66 -12.73 -1.96
CA ASP A 73 -1.36 -12.57 -1.30
C ASP A 73 -0.99 -13.82 -0.48
N MET A 74 -1.96 -14.44 0.17
CA MET A 74 -1.76 -15.67 0.93
C MET A 74 -1.42 -16.89 0.06
N ASN A 75 -1.94 -16.94 -1.17
CA ASN A 75 -1.74 -18.06 -2.08
C ASN A 75 -0.51 -17.93 -3.00
N GLN A 76 0.25 -16.84 -2.89
CA GLN A 76 1.49 -16.66 -3.65
C GLN A 76 2.69 -17.19 -2.87
N THR A 77 3.46 -18.07 -3.49
CA THR A 77 4.78 -18.46 -3.00
C THR A 77 5.86 -17.59 -3.60
N TRP A 78 6.77 -17.11 -2.78
CA TRP A 78 8.00 -16.46 -3.21
C TRP A 78 9.19 -17.37 -2.97
N GLN A 79 10.23 -17.20 -3.77
CA GLN A 79 11.46 -17.97 -3.70
C GLN A 79 11.88 -18.25 -2.24
N ASN A 80 12.06 -19.52 -1.89
CA ASN A 80 12.55 -20.02 -0.60
C ASN A 80 11.61 -19.90 0.61
N HIS A 81 10.33 -19.58 0.43
CA HIS A 81 9.36 -19.65 1.50
C HIS A 81 8.29 -20.70 1.18
N THR A 82 7.98 -21.55 2.15
CA THR A 82 6.77 -22.37 2.08
C THR A 82 5.54 -21.48 2.17
N LEU A 83 4.42 -21.95 1.65
CA LEU A 83 3.15 -21.25 1.73
C LEU A 83 2.76 -20.95 3.18
N GLU A 84 2.95 -21.91 4.07
CA GLU A 84 2.64 -21.75 5.50
C GLU A 84 3.46 -20.64 6.15
N LYS A 85 4.78 -20.60 5.90
CA LYS A 85 5.66 -19.56 6.44
C LYS A 85 5.25 -18.17 5.94
N ARG A 86 4.87 -18.06 4.66
CA ARG A 86 4.36 -16.81 4.10
C ARG A 86 3.05 -16.37 4.75
N VAL A 87 2.10 -17.29 4.87
CA VAL A 87 0.80 -17.02 5.53
C VAL A 87 1.02 -16.56 6.98
N GLN A 88 1.95 -17.19 7.69
CA GLN A 88 2.30 -16.80 9.06
C GLN A 88 2.84 -15.37 9.12
N ILE A 89 3.82 -15.04 8.26
CA ILE A 89 4.39 -13.70 8.17
C ILE A 89 3.30 -12.64 7.87
N LEU A 90 2.43 -12.93 6.92
CA LEU A 90 1.36 -11.99 6.55
C LEU A 90 0.34 -11.81 7.67
N LYS A 91 0.00 -12.87 8.40
CA LYS A 91 -0.88 -12.78 9.57
C LYS A 91 -0.25 -11.97 10.71
N GLU A 92 1.04 -12.11 10.95
CA GLU A 92 1.75 -11.30 11.94
C GLU A 92 1.79 -9.82 11.51
N GLU A 93 2.07 -9.53 10.25
CA GLU A 93 2.05 -8.17 9.72
C GLU A 93 0.64 -7.54 9.78
N ALA A 94 -0.40 -8.34 9.56
CA ALA A 94 -1.79 -7.88 9.61
C ALA A 94 -2.18 -7.24 10.95
N LYS A 95 -1.56 -7.65 12.05
CA LYS A 95 -1.80 -7.08 13.39
C LYS A 95 -1.46 -5.59 13.49
N PHE A 96 -0.58 -5.13 12.62
CA PHE A 96 -0.14 -3.73 12.57
C PHE A 96 -0.88 -2.91 11.50
N ILE A 97 -1.62 -3.56 10.60
CA ILE A 97 -2.30 -2.86 9.52
C ILE A 97 -3.63 -2.32 10.02
N ARG A 98 -3.73 -0.99 10.10
CA ARG A 98 -4.94 -0.27 10.51
C ARG A 98 -5.95 -0.17 9.37
N SER A 99 -5.47 0.07 8.15
CA SER A 99 -6.30 0.22 6.96
C SER A 99 -5.55 -0.25 5.73
N TYR A 100 -6.28 -0.87 4.83
CA TYR A 100 -5.76 -1.35 3.56
C TYR A 100 -6.79 -1.17 2.46
N TYR A 101 -6.35 -0.61 1.35
CA TYR A 101 -7.09 -0.53 0.10
C TYR A 101 -6.16 -0.93 -1.04
N LYS A 102 -6.61 -1.80 -1.91
CA LYS A 102 -5.90 -2.21 -3.11
C LYS A 102 -6.85 -2.27 -4.28
N GLU A 103 -6.42 -1.73 -5.40
CA GLU A 103 -7.15 -1.76 -6.65
C GLU A 103 -6.26 -2.28 -7.78
N GLU A 104 -6.69 -3.36 -8.40
CA GLU A 104 -6.09 -3.92 -9.62
C GLU A 104 -6.79 -3.27 -10.81
N SER A 105 -6.28 -2.13 -11.25
CA SER A 105 -6.71 -1.37 -12.41
C SER A 105 -5.54 -0.61 -12.99
N TYR A 106 -5.64 -0.13 -14.22
CA TYR A 106 -4.72 0.88 -14.71
C TYR A 106 -5.21 2.27 -14.34
N GLY A 107 -4.28 3.20 -14.11
CA GLY A 107 -4.64 4.54 -13.70
C GLY A 107 -3.43 5.35 -13.25
N TYR A 108 -3.68 6.48 -12.65
CA TYR A 108 -2.66 7.39 -12.17
C TYR A 108 -3.05 8.00 -10.84
N GLY A 109 -2.05 8.44 -10.08
CA GLY A 109 -2.26 9.17 -8.84
C GLY A 109 -1.95 10.64 -9.01
N ILE A 110 -2.76 11.49 -8.39
CA ILE A 110 -2.48 12.92 -8.24
C ILE A 110 -2.23 13.21 -6.76
N VAL A 111 -1.08 13.80 -6.47
CA VAL A 111 -0.74 14.31 -5.15
C VAL A 111 -0.80 15.84 -5.21
N SER A 112 -1.62 16.44 -4.38
CA SER A 112 -1.80 17.89 -4.35
C SER A 112 -1.56 18.44 -2.96
N LEU A 113 -0.82 19.55 -2.87
CA LEU A 113 -0.67 20.33 -1.66
C LEU A 113 -1.27 21.72 -1.91
N LYS A 114 -2.37 22.01 -1.21
CA LYS A 114 -3.05 23.30 -1.31
C LYS A 114 -3.41 23.79 0.09
N ASP A 115 -3.04 25.01 0.41
CA ASP A 115 -3.33 25.67 1.70
C ASP A 115 -2.92 24.81 2.91
N GLY A 116 -1.77 24.12 2.82
CA GLY A 116 -1.27 23.19 3.86
C GLY A 116 -2.00 21.85 3.93
N ILE A 117 -2.98 21.61 3.07
CA ILE A 117 -3.72 20.34 3.00
C ILE A 117 -3.11 19.47 1.90
N LEU A 118 -2.59 18.33 2.29
CA LEU A 118 -2.07 17.32 1.38
C LEU A 118 -3.16 16.30 1.05
N THR A 119 -3.42 16.11 -0.24
CA THR A 119 -4.40 15.16 -0.73
C THR A 119 -3.79 14.20 -1.74
N VAL A 120 -4.32 12.99 -1.79
CA VAL A 120 -3.95 11.94 -2.76
C VAL A 120 -5.21 11.40 -3.39
N GLY A 121 -5.33 11.52 -4.71
CA GLY A 121 -6.40 10.94 -5.50
C GLY A 121 -5.84 9.87 -6.44
N TYR A 122 -6.53 8.74 -6.56
CA TYR A 122 -6.25 7.74 -7.58
C TYR A 122 -7.36 7.72 -8.61
N TYR A 123 -6.98 7.87 -9.87
CA TYR A 123 -7.89 7.97 -11.01
C TYR A 123 -7.74 6.73 -11.88
N ARG A 124 -8.82 5.98 -12.00
CA ARG A 124 -8.88 4.76 -12.80
C ARG A 124 -8.99 5.10 -14.28
N GLY A 125 -8.09 4.60 -15.09
CA GLY A 125 -8.08 4.89 -16.52
C GLY A 125 -7.95 6.39 -16.79
N LEU A 126 -8.94 6.93 -17.49
CA LEU A 126 -9.02 8.36 -17.83
C LEU A 126 -10.28 9.02 -17.20
N THR A 127 -10.72 8.52 -16.05
CA THR A 127 -11.86 9.11 -15.36
C THR A 127 -11.53 10.48 -14.78
N GLU A 128 -12.51 11.37 -14.72
CA GLU A 128 -12.38 12.69 -14.10
C GLU A 128 -12.52 12.62 -12.57
N GLU A 129 -13.24 11.62 -12.08
CA GLU A 129 -13.43 11.40 -10.65
C GLU A 129 -12.48 10.33 -10.11
N PRO A 130 -11.88 10.57 -8.93
CA PRO A 130 -11.00 9.59 -8.31
C PRO A 130 -11.80 8.37 -7.82
N SER A 131 -11.24 7.17 -8.01
CA SER A 131 -11.78 5.93 -7.43
C SER A 131 -11.41 5.76 -5.95
N ASP A 132 -10.32 6.39 -5.51
CA ASP A 132 -9.95 6.56 -4.10
C ASP A 132 -9.44 7.98 -3.88
N TYR A 133 -9.87 8.63 -2.78
CA TYR A 133 -9.45 9.97 -2.41
C TYR A 133 -9.13 10.04 -0.93
N THR A 134 -8.00 10.63 -0.60
CA THR A 134 -7.50 10.68 0.77
C THR A 134 -6.97 12.06 1.12
N ILE A 135 -7.44 12.61 2.24
CA ILE A 135 -6.90 13.81 2.86
C ILE A 135 -5.91 13.34 3.94
N ILE A 136 -4.63 13.61 3.72
CA ILE A 136 -3.56 13.06 4.56
C ILE A 136 -3.58 13.61 5.98
N ASN A 137 -3.85 14.90 6.14
CA ASN A 137 -3.86 15.55 7.46
C ASN A 137 -4.91 14.96 8.44
N GLN A 138 -5.84 14.14 7.95
CA GLN A 138 -6.84 13.45 8.76
C GLN A 138 -6.42 12.04 9.20
N LEU A 139 -5.24 11.58 8.81
CA LEU A 139 -4.77 10.22 9.08
C LEU A 139 -3.85 10.13 10.30
N TYR A 140 -3.37 11.26 10.80
CA TYR A 140 -2.48 11.40 11.97
C TYR A 140 -3.20 11.87 13.21
#